data_1e10829bd0ddc833bb1d2b049df39657
#
_entry.id   1e10829bd0ddc833bb1d2b049df39657
#
_cell.length_a   1.000
_cell.length_b   1.000
_cell.length_c   1.000
_cell.angle_alpha   90.00
_cell.angle_beta   90.00
_cell.angle_gamma   90.00
#
_symmetry.space_group_name_H-M   'P 1'
#
loop_
_entity.id
_entity.type
_entity.pdbx_description
1 polymer ?
#
loop_
_entity_poly.entity_id
_entity_poly.type
_entity_poly.pdbx_seq_one_letter_code
_entity_poly.pdbx_strand_id
1 'polypeptide(L)'
;GSFQAIKHKLADMLVDLEHARSTAYHAVWALTDGSDDPALAVSIAQATSSAAFSRIAADTIQVHGGIGFTWEHQAHLYFKRATTDAALLGSAEQHRNRVAELVLDTAIRDGAVRVADGLPA
;
A
#
# COMPACT_ATOMS: atom_id res chain seq x y z
N GLY A 1 26.44 14.37 6.88
CA GLY A 1 25.90 13.27 6.06
C GLY A 1 24.86 12.38 6.70
N SER A 2 25.13 11.80 7.91
CA SER A 2 24.20 10.81 8.50
C SER A 2 22.85 11.41 8.95
N PHE A 3 22.83 12.61 9.50
CA PHE A 3 21.60 13.29 9.88
C PHE A 3 20.71 13.65 8.68
N GLN A 4 21.31 14.00 7.55
CA GLN A 4 20.57 14.28 6.32
C GLN A 4 19.88 13.02 5.79
N ALA A 5 20.57 11.89 5.77
CA ALA A 5 20.00 10.62 5.36
C ALA A 5 18.80 10.19 6.25
N ILE A 6 18.91 10.37 7.57
CA ILE A 6 17.82 10.11 8.50
C ILE A 6 16.63 11.04 8.25
N LYS A 7 16.85 12.32 8.03
CA LYS A 7 15.79 13.28 7.72
C LYS A 7 15.05 12.91 6.44
N HIS A 8 15.76 12.55 5.38
CA HIS A 8 15.15 12.10 4.12
C HIS A 8 14.31 10.85 4.33
N LYS A 9 14.84 9.86 5.06
CA LYS A 9 14.12 8.64 5.36
C LYS A 9 12.82 8.89 6.16
N LEU A 10 12.87 9.75 7.17
CA LEU A 10 11.69 10.15 7.93
C LEU A 10 10.66 10.90 7.07
N ALA A 11 11.12 11.74 6.14
CA ALA A 11 10.24 12.42 5.19
C ALA A 11 9.54 11.42 4.25
N ASP A 12 10.26 10.44 3.74
CA ASP A 12 9.68 9.37 2.89
C ASP A 12 8.66 8.53 3.66
N MET A 13 8.96 8.18 4.92
CA MET A 13 8.03 7.47 5.79
C MET A 13 6.75 8.28 6.04
N LEU A 14 6.86 9.60 6.20
CA LEU A 14 5.68 10.47 6.37
C LEU A 14 4.83 10.49 5.10
N VAL A 15 5.44 10.59 3.92
CA VAL A 15 4.72 10.53 2.63
C VAL A 15 3.99 9.21 2.48
N ASP A 16 4.64 8.09 2.77
CA ASP A 16 4.02 6.76 2.73
C ASP A 16 2.82 6.66 3.69
N LEU A 17 2.95 7.20 4.90
CA LEU A 17 1.89 7.22 5.90
C LEU A 17 0.69 8.05 5.43
N GLU A 18 0.92 9.24 4.87
CA GLU A 18 -0.17 10.11 4.39
C GLU A 18 -0.87 9.52 3.16
N HIS A 19 -0.14 8.85 2.26
CA HIS A 19 -0.76 8.11 1.15
C HIS A 19 -1.64 6.97 1.66
N ALA A 20 -1.14 6.15 2.61
CA ALA A 20 -1.93 5.08 3.21
C ALA A 20 -3.19 5.61 3.90
N ARG A 21 -3.06 6.70 4.64
CA ARG A 21 -4.19 7.36 5.32
C ARG A 21 -5.24 7.84 4.33
N SER A 22 -4.83 8.56 3.28
CA SER A 22 -5.73 9.13 2.27
C SER A 22 -6.49 8.03 1.54
N THR A 23 -5.82 6.96 1.12
CA THR A 23 -6.47 5.84 0.42
C THR A 23 -7.39 5.05 1.33
N ALA A 24 -7.05 4.90 2.63
CA ALA A 24 -7.92 4.25 3.61
C ALA A 24 -9.22 5.04 3.85
N TYR A 25 -9.12 6.35 4.03
CA TYR A 25 -10.31 7.21 4.15
C TYR A 25 -11.18 7.19 2.89
N HIS A 26 -10.55 7.22 1.71
CA HIS A 26 -11.30 7.10 0.45
C HIS A 26 -12.02 5.76 0.34
N ALA A 27 -11.40 4.66 0.74
CA ALA A 27 -12.05 3.34 0.74
C ALA A 27 -13.26 3.29 1.70
N VAL A 28 -13.13 3.87 2.90
CA VAL A 28 -14.25 3.97 3.85
C VAL A 28 -15.39 4.81 3.26
N TRP A 29 -15.08 5.93 2.64
CA TRP A 29 -16.07 6.78 1.99
C TRP A 29 -16.77 6.06 0.83
N ALA A 30 -16.03 5.38 -0.04
CA ALA A 30 -16.60 4.60 -1.14
C ALA A 30 -17.56 3.50 -0.66
N LEU A 31 -17.25 2.87 0.49
CA LEU A 31 -18.11 1.86 1.11
C LEU A 31 -19.40 2.43 1.72
N THR A 32 -19.38 3.70 2.14
CA THR A 32 -20.52 4.32 2.84
C THR A 32 -21.41 5.15 1.92
N ASP A 33 -20.83 5.88 0.99
CA ASP A 33 -21.54 6.81 0.10
C ASP A 33 -21.94 6.16 -1.25
N GLY A 34 -21.22 5.12 -1.67
CA GLY A 34 -21.54 4.36 -2.87
C GLY A 34 -21.33 5.11 -4.20
N SER A 35 -20.64 6.25 -4.18
CA SER A 35 -20.38 7.07 -5.37
C SER A 35 -19.22 6.56 -6.23
N ASP A 36 -18.29 5.83 -5.65
CA ASP A 36 -17.15 5.19 -6.31
C ASP A 36 -17.23 3.67 -6.22
N ASP A 37 -16.45 2.96 -7.05
CA ASP A 37 -16.32 1.50 -6.98
C ASP A 37 -15.62 1.09 -5.67
N PRO A 38 -16.36 0.51 -4.70
CA PRO A 38 -15.76 0.13 -3.42
C PRO A 38 -14.69 -0.95 -3.56
N ALA A 39 -14.82 -1.87 -4.51
CA ALA A 39 -13.85 -2.95 -4.70
C ALA A 39 -12.52 -2.37 -5.18
N LEU A 40 -12.55 -1.41 -6.09
CA LEU A 40 -11.36 -0.69 -6.56
C LEU A 40 -10.74 0.14 -5.43
N ALA A 41 -11.54 0.95 -4.73
CA ALA A 41 -11.07 1.80 -3.64
C ALA A 41 -10.42 0.99 -2.50
N VAL A 42 -11.02 -0.12 -2.08
CA VAL A 42 -10.47 -1.03 -1.07
C VAL A 42 -9.18 -1.69 -1.56
N SER A 43 -9.12 -2.14 -2.81
CA SER A 43 -7.90 -2.75 -3.35
C SER A 43 -6.74 -1.76 -3.43
N ILE A 44 -7.00 -0.50 -3.80
CA ILE A 44 -6.00 0.58 -3.77
C ILE A 44 -5.52 0.83 -2.34
N ALA A 45 -6.43 0.95 -1.38
CA ALA A 45 -6.09 1.18 0.02
C ALA A 45 -5.24 0.03 0.60
N GLN A 46 -5.58 -1.22 0.30
CA GLN A 46 -4.82 -2.39 0.74
C GLN A 46 -3.42 -2.43 0.10
N ALA A 47 -3.32 -2.19 -1.21
CA ALA A 47 -2.03 -2.14 -1.89
C ALA A 47 -1.11 -1.06 -1.29
N THR A 48 -1.65 0.14 -1.06
CA THR A 48 -0.91 1.28 -0.53
C THR A 48 -0.52 1.08 0.92
N SER A 49 -1.47 0.67 1.78
CA SER A 49 -1.24 0.51 3.21
C SER A 49 -0.29 -0.65 3.52
N SER A 50 -0.43 -1.79 2.84
CA SER A 50 0.47 -2.93 3.01
C SER A 50 1.91 -2.60 2.60
N ALA A 51 2.09 -1.91 1.48
CA ALA A 51 3.41 -1.46 1.03
C ALA A 51 4.01 -0.42 1.98
N ALA A 52 3.23 0.58 2.40
CA ALA A 52 3.66 1.62 3.34
C ALA A 52 4.07 1.01 4.68
N PHE A 53 3.24 0.13 5.25
CA PHE A 53 3.53 -0.50 6.54
C PHE A 53 4.84 -1.31 6.50
N SER A 54 5.04 -2.09 5.44
CA SER A 54 6.27 -2.88 5.28
C SER A 54 7.52 -2.00 5.18
N ARG A 55 7.48 -0.92 4.38
CA ARG A 55 8.60 0.03 4.26
C ARG A 55 8.87 0.78 5.55
N ILE A 56 7.83 1.36 6.17
CA ILE A 56 7.96 2.11 7.42
C ILE A 56 8.50 1.22 8.53
N ALA A 57 8.03 -0.03 8.66
CA ALA A 57 8.53 -0.97 9.66
C ALA A 57 10.03 -1.28 9.46
N ALA A 58 10.44 -1.55 8.22
CA ALA A 58 11.86 -1.78 7.89
C ALA A 58 12.73 -0.54 8.13
N ASP A 59 12.28 0.62 7.70
CA ASP A 59 13.01 1.89 7.87
C ASP A 59 13.09 2.31 9.35
N THR A 60 12.07 2.01 10.15
CA THR A 60 12.08 2.24 11.59
C THR A 60 13.21 1.46 12.27
N ILE A 61 13.41 0.20 11.90
CA ILE A 61 14.54 -0.62 12.41
C ILE A 61 15.87 0.03 12.04
N GLN A 62 16.04 0.46 10.79
CA GLN A 62 17.28 1.09 10.32
C GLN A 62 17.56 2.43 11.03
N VAL A 63 16.54 3.26 11.21
CA VAL A 63 16.70 4.55 11.89
C VAL A 63 17.09 4.34 13.34
N HIS A 64 16.47 3.42 14.07
CA HIS A 64 16.82 3.12 15.47
C HIS A 64 18.22 2.51 15.60
N GLY A 65 18.61 1.60 14.71
CA GLY A 65 19.95 1.05 14.66
C GLY A 65 21.01 2.13 14.36
N GLY A 66 20.70 3.07 13.46
CA GLY A 66 21.60 4.16 13.07
C GLY A 66 21.84 5.21 14.16
N ILE A 67 20.90 5.39 15.09
CA ILE A 67 21.02 6.31 16.23
C ILE A 67 21.44 5.63 17.54
N GLY A 68 21.72 4.33 17.54
CA GLY A 68 22.19 3.58 18.70
C GLY A 68 21.16 3.41 19.82
N PHE A 69 19.88 3.53 19.50
CA PHE A 69 18.80 3.38 20.48
C PHE A 69 18.40 1.92 20.70
N THR A 70 18.09 1.54 21.94
CA THR A 70 17.70 0.18 22.37
C THR A 70 16.25 -0.21 22.05
N TRP A 71 15.54 0.54 21.25
CA TRP A 71 14.15 0.27 20.83
C TRP A 71 14.02 -0.75 19.68
N GLU A 72 15.12 -1.36 19.30
CA GLU A 72 15.19 -2.34 18.21
C GLU A 72 14.19 -3.50 18.39
N HIS A 73 13.97 -3.94 19.64
CA HIS A 73 13.01 -5.00 19.94
C HIS A 73 11.57 -4.63 19.58
N GLN A 74 11.11 -3.42 19.89
CA GLN A 74 9.76 -2.96 19.53
C GLN A 74 9.61 -2.77 18.02
N ALA A 75 10.63 -2.23 17.36
CA ALA A 75 10.63 -2.08 15.90
C ALA A 75 10.48 -3.44 15.20
N HIS A 76 11.12 -4.50 15.69
CA HIS A 76 10.97 -5.85 15.19
C HIS A 76 9.56 -6.43 15.37
N LEU A 77 8.84 -6.06 16.43
CA LEU A 77 7.43 -6.45 16.61
C LEU A 77 6.53 -5.85 15.53
N TYR A 78 6.72 -4.58 15.20
CA TYR A 78 6.00 -3.93 14.11
C TYR A 78 6.33 -4.54 12.74
N PHE A 79 7.59 -4.88 12.51
CA PHE A 79 8.00 -5.57 11.29
C PHE A 79 7.33 -6.95 11.14
N LYS A 80 7.29 -7.75 12.22
CA LYS A 80 6.58 -9.02 12.25
C LYS A 80 5.08 -8.84 12.00
N ARG A 81 4.47 -7.81 12.57
CA ARG A 81 3.07 -7.48 12.34
C ARG A 81 2.80 -7.13 10.88
N ALA A 82 3.64 -6.29 10.26
CA ALA A 82 3.51 -5.95 8.85
C ALA A 82 3.57 -7.18 7.94
N THR A 83 4.48 -8.11 8.22
CA THR A 83 4.61 -9.39 7.49
C THR A 83 3.37 -10.27 7.67
N THR A 84 2.85 -10.37 8.89
CA THR A 84 1.65 -11.15 9.20
C THR A 84 0.41 -10.56 8.52
N ASP A 85 0.22 -9.26 8.58
CA ASP A 85 -0.91 -8.56 7.96
C ASP A 85 -0.90 -8.75 6.43
N ALA A 86 0.27 -8.66 5.80
CA ALA A 86 0.41 -8.93 4.36
C ALA A 86 0.07 -10.39 4.00
N ALA A 87 0.39 -11.35 4.87
CA ALA A 87 0.05 -12.76 4.65
C ALA A 87 -1.46 -13.03 4.81
N LEU A 88 -2.12 -12.38 5.77
CA LEU A 88 -3.54 -12.59 6.08
C LEU A 88 -4.48 -11.79 5.15
N LEU A 89 -4.13 -10.55 4.84
CA LEU A 89 -4.99 -9.62 4.10
C LEU A 89 -4.63 -9.51 2.62
N GLY A 90 -3.61 -10.23 2.18
CA GLY A 90 -3.05 -10.14 0.84
C GLY A 90 -1.88 -9.15 0.75
N SER A 91 -0.90 -9.50 -0.07
CA SER A 91 0.27 -8.65 -0.30
C SER A 91 -0.09 -7.41 -1.14
N ALA A 92 0.75 -6.39 -1.07
CA ALA A 92 0.61 -5.20 -1.91
C ALA A 92 0.60 -5.55 -3.41
N GLU A 93 1.34 -6.58 -3.83
CA GLU A 93 1.36 -7.06 -5.21
C GLU A 93 0.03 -7.69 -5.62
N GLN A 94 -0.54 -8.56 -4.79
CA GLN A 94 -1.85 -9.16 -5.05
C GLN A 94 -2.94 -8.09 -5.21
N HIS A 95 -2.94 -7.08 -4.34
CA HIS A 95 -3.90 -5.98 -4.45
C HIS A 95 -3.64 -5.07 -5.65
N ARG A 96 -2.38 -4.84 -6.06
CA ARG A 96 -2.07 -4.12 -7.31
C ARG A 96 -2.57 -4.88 -8.54
N ASN A 97 -2.40 -6.19 -8.57
CA ASN A 97 -2.94 -7.01 -9.64
C ASN A 97 -4.48 -6.93 -9.68
N ARG A 98 -5.12 -6.95 -8.52
CA ARG A 98 -6.57 -6.77 -8.43
C ARG A 98 -7.03 -5.41 -8.95
N VAL A 99 -6.31 -4.35 -8.63
CA VAL A 99 -6.56 -3.00 -9.17
C VAL A 99 -6.45 -3.00 -10.70
N ALA A 100 -5.40 -3.60 -11.25
CA ALA A 100 -5.20 -3.68 -12.69
C ALA A 100 -6.35 -4.44 -13.39
N GLU A 101 -6.79 -5.56 -12.84
CA GLU A 101 -7.95 -6.30 -13.33
C GLU A 101 -9.22 -5.44 -13.35
N LEU A 102 -9.56 -4.81 -12.24
CA LEU A 102 -10.77 -3.99 -12.10
C LEU A 102 -10.77 -2.80 -13.06
N VAL A 103 -9.61 -2.13 -13.22
CA VAL A 103 -9.48 -1.00 -14.15
C VAL A 103 -9.58 -1.48 -15.61
N LEU A 104 -8.95 -2.59 -15.95
CA LEU A 104 -9.00 -3.16 -17.31
C LEU A 104 -10.41 -3.61 -17.67
N ASP A 105 -11.11 -4.32 -16.76
CA ASP A 105 -12.48 -4.76 -16.97
C ASP A 105 -13.44 -3.57 -17.20
N THR A 106 -13.24 -2.49 -16.43
CA THR A 106 -14.01 -1.26 -16.63
C THR A 106 -13.70 -0.61 -17.97
N ALA A 107 -12.42 -0.50 -18.34
CA ALA A 107 -11.99 0.09 -19.62
C ALA A 107 -12.49 -0.72 -20.84
N ILE A 108 -12.54 -2.05 -20.73
CA ILE A 108 -13.09 -2.92 -21.78
C ILE A 108 -14.62 -2.72 -21.89
N ARG A 109 -15.33 -2.73 -20.76
CA ARG A 109 -16.77 -2.53 -20.71
C ARG A 109 -17.19 -1.17 -21.28
N ASP A 110 -16.44 -0.13 -20.99
CA ASP A 110 -16.70 1.23 -21.46
C ASP A 110 -16.20 1.47 -22.91
N GLY A 111 -15.61 0.47 -23.56
CA GLY A 111 -15.14 0.55 -24.94
C GLY A 111 -13.86 1.37 -25.13
N ALA A 112 -13.19 1.77 -24.05
CA ALA A 112 -11.91 2.49 -24.10
C ALA A 112 -10.76 1.59 -24.54
N VAL A 113 -10.85 0.27 -24.28
CA VAL A 113 -9.90 -0.74 -24.75
C VAL A 113 -10.68 -1.79 -25.53
N ARG A 114 -10.26 -2.06 -26.78
CA ARG A 114 -10.79 -3.17 -27.58
C ARG A 114 -9.93 -4.40 -27.35
N VAL A 115 -10.55 -5.51 -26.98
CA VAL A 115 -9.90 -6.82 -27.03
C VAL A 115 -9.77 -7.15 -28.51
N ALA A 116 -8.55 -7.51 -28.98
CA ALA A 116 -8.35 -7.89 -30.36
C ALA A 116 -9.22 -9.10 -30.71
N ASP A 117 -10.04 -8.99 -31.78
CA ASP A 117 -10.84 -10.07 -32.30
C ASP A 117 -9.90 -11.22 -32.71
N GLY A 118 -9.96 -12.35 -32.00
CA GLY A 118 -9.18 -13.55 -32.30
C GLY A 118 -8.39 -14.17 -31.12
N LEU A 119 -8.41 -13.60 -29.93
CA LEU A 119 -7.93 -14.31 -28.74
C LEU A 119 -9.05 -15.27 -28.28
N PRO A 120 -8.74 -16.58 -28.11
CA PRO A 120 -9.74 -17.50 -27.55
C PRO A 120 -10.12 -17.05 -26.15
N ALA A 121 -11.42 -17.05 -25.90
CA ALA A 121 -11.98 -16.76 -24.58
C ALA A 121 -11.45 -17.75 -23.54
#